data_1617a408ab52497a220640e14eab2466
#
_entry.id   1617a408ab52497a220640e14eab2466
#
_cell.length_a   1.000
_cell.length_b   1.000
_cell.length_c   1.000
_cell.angle_alpha   90.00
_cell.angle_beta   90.00
_cell.angle_gamma   90.00
#
_symmetry.space_group_name_H-M   'P 1'
#
loop_
_entity.id
_entity.type
_entity.pdbx_description
1 polymer ?
#
loop_
_entity_poly.entity_id
_entity_poly.type
_entity_poly.pdbx_seq_one_letter_code
_entity_poly.pdbx_strand_id
1 'polypeptide(L)'
;MGSNMQRQAVPLLRPERPLVGTGLESQVARDSGMVPITKVNGTVSYVDANELVVKDEDGNEHFHYLQKYQRSNQDTCLNQRPIVKIGDKVISGQVLADGSACEGGERALGQNVLIAYMPWEGYNYEDAILVSERMVTDDLYTSVHIEKYEIEARQTKLGPEEITREIPNISEESLNNLDEMGIIRIGAFVESGDCLLYTSDAADE
;
A
#
# COMPACT_ATOMS: atom_id res chain seq x y z
N MET A 1 -11.35 22.88 7.33
CA MET A 1 -10.25 22.70 6.38
C MET A 1 -9.38 21.49 6.75
N GLY A 2 -8.68 21.48 7.90
CA GLY A 2 -7.82 20.37 8.29
C GLY A 2 -8.51 19.00 8.35
N SER A 3 -9.74 18.90 8.81
CA SER A 3 -10.51 17.65 8.84
C SER A 3 -10.76 17.07 7.44
N ASN A 4 -11.04 17.94 6.45
CA ASN A 4 -11.21 17.49 5.07
C ASN A 4 -9.87 17.05 4.44
N MET A 5 -8.77 17.73 4.76
CA MET A 5 -7.45 17.37 4.25
C MET A 5 -6.97 16.02 4.81
N GLN A 6 -7.28 15.69 6.05
CA GLN A 6 -6.97 14.37 6.63
C GLN A 6 -7.62 13.23 5.85
N ARG A 7 -8.83 13.44 5.30
CA ARG A 7 -9.56 12.46 4.50
C ARG A 7 -8.95 12.24 3.10
N GLN A 8 -8.07 13.12 2.65
CA GLN A 8 -7.38 13.08 1.37
C GLN A 8 -5.93 12.58 1.50
N ALA A 9 -5.50 12.24 2.72
CA ALA A 9 -4.15 11.77 2.97
C ALA A 9 -3.91 10.40 2.30
N VAL A 10 -2.75 10.26 1.67
CA VAL A 10 -2.29 9.01 1.06
C VAL A 10 -1.41 8.27 2.07
N PRO A 11 -1.59 6.96 2.27
CA PRO A 11 -0.70 6.17 3.10
C PRO A 11 0.73 6.23 2.61
N LEU A 12 1.66 6.59 3.48
CA LEU A 12 3.07 6.68 3.17
C LEU A 12 3.80 5.36 3.46
N LEU A 13 4.93 5.16 2.78
CA LEU A 13 5.82 4.02 3.03
C LEU A 13 6.40 4.06 4.45
N ARG A 14 6.75 5.26 4.92
CA ARG A 14 7.28 5.52 6.26
C ARG A 14 6.49 6.66 6.91
N PRO A 15 5.33 6.38 7.48
CA PRO A 15 4.59 7.41 8.20
C PRO A 15 5.25 7.71 9.55
N GLU A 16 5.07 8.93 10.04
CA GLU A 16 5.44 9.32 11.39
C GLU A 16 4.20 9.71 12.19
N ARG A 17 4.15 9.31 13.45
CA ARG A 17 3.11 9.79 14.35
C ARG A 17 3.28 11.29 14.60
N PRO A 18 2.18 12.05 14.70
CA PRO A 18 2.26 13.48 14.89
C PRO A 18 2.88 13.84 16.23
N LEU A 19 3.80 14.80 16.23
CA LEU A 19 4.37 15.36 17.49
C LEU A 19 3.34 16.12 18.29
N VAL A 20 2.39 16.76 17.61
CA VAL A 20 1.25 17.46 18.21
C VAL A 20 -0.02 16.78 17.74
N GLY A 21 -0.70 16.10 18.62
CA GLY A 21 -1.90 15.33 18.34
C GLY A 21 -3.12 15.84 19.12
N THR A 22 -4.24 15.21 18.88
CA THR A 22 -5.52 15.48 19.55
C THR A 22 -5.73 14.58 20.77
N GLY A 23 -4.94 13.50 20.90
CA GLY A 23 -5.09 12.43 21.88
C GLY A 23 -6.07 11.33 21.45
N LEU A 24 -6.66 11.43 20.27
CA LEU A 24 -7.59 10.44 19.71
C LEU A 24 -6.92 9.50 18.70
N GLU A 25 -5.64 9.70 18.38
CA GLU A 25 -4.93 9.00 17.32
C GLU A 25 -4.91 7.47 17.54
N SER A 26 -4.67 7.02 18.77
CA SER A 26 -4.67 5.61 19.13
C SER A 26 -6.07 4.98 19.08
N GLN A 27 -7.08 5.72 19.52
CA GLN A 27 -8.47 5.26 19.45
C GLN A 27 -8.92 5.14 17.98
N VAL A 28 -8.64 6.15 17.17
CA VAL A 28 -8.97 6.15 15.74
C VAL A 28 -8.29 4.98 15.00
N ALA A 29 -7.02 4.69 15.32
CA ALA A 29 -6.32 3.55 14.74
C ALA A 29 -7.00 2.22 15.07
N ARG A 30 -7.40 2.02 16.33
CA ARG A 30 -8.12 0.82 16.77
C ARG A 30 -9.50 0.69 16.13
N ASP A 31 -10.27 1.77 16.12
CA ASP A 31 -11.67 1.77 15.64
C ASP A 31 -11.74 1.69 14.10
N SER A 32 -10.66 2.02 13.40
CA SER A 32 -10.59 1.92 11.93
C SER A 32 -10.65 0.49 11.39
N GLY A 33 -10.34 -0.52 12.23
CA GLY A 33 -10.20 -1.91 11.81
C GLY A 33 -8.98 -2.20 10.93
N MET A 34 -8.10 -1.23 10.71
CA MET A 34 -6.90 -1.38 9.89
C MET A 34 -5.73 -2.02 10.65
N VAL A 35 -5.81 -2.08 11.96
CA VAL A 35 -4.78 -2.64 12.84
C VAL A 35 -5.28 -3.93 13.48
N PRO A 36 -4.51 -5.03 13.46
CA PRO A 36 -4.85 -6.24 14.19
C PRO A 36 -4.75 -6.02 15.69
N ILE A 37 -5.79 -6.41 16.40
CA ILE A 37 -5.91 -6.26 17.86
C ILE A 37 -6.11 -7.64 18.48
N THR A 38 -5.39 -7.96 19.56
CA THR A 38 -5.64 -9.18 20.32
C THR A 38 -6.91 -9.07 21.14
N LYS A 39 -7.66 -10.16 21.22
CA LYS A 39 -8.85 -10.27 22.07
C LYS A 39 -8.58 -10.99 23.39
N VAL A 40 -7.37 -11.55 23.52
CA VAL A 40 -6.97 -12.38 24.67
C VAL A 40 -5.72 -11.82 25.32
N ASN A 41 -5.55 -12.12 26.60
CA ASN A 41 -4.28 -11.92 27.29
C ASN A 41 -3.39 -13.12 27.01
N GLY A 42 -2.11 -12.89 26.78
CA GLY A 42 -1.22 -14.00 26.49
C GLY A 42 0.20 -13.58 26.19
N THR A 43 0.94 -14.50 25.57
CA THR A 43 2.31 -14.27 25.14
C THR A 43 2.42 -14.55 23.65
N VAL A 44 3.16 -13.71 22.94
CA VAL A 44 3.41 -13.88 21.50
C VAL A 44 4.36 -15.07 21.32
N SER A 45 3.86 -16.14 20.69
CA SER A 45 4.62 -17.38 20.45
C SER A 45 5.33 -17.38 19.11
N TYR A 46 4.73 -16.75 18.11
CA TYR A 46 5.27 -16.67 16.74
C TYR A 46 4.97 -15.34 16.09
N VAL A 47 5.94 -14.82 15.33
CA VAL A 47 5.83 -13.58 14.56
C VAL A 47 6.51 -13.76 13.22
N ASP A 48 5.75 -13.56 12.16
CA ASP A 48 6.26 -13.49 10.79
C ASP A 48 5.63 -12.29 10.07
N ALA A 49 6.08 -12.04 8.84
CA ALA A 49 5.53 -10.99 7.99
C ALA A 49 4.04 -11.20 7.64
N ASN A 50 3.59 -12.45 7.59
CA ASN A 50 2.24 -12.83 7.16
C ASN A 50 1.30 -13.16 8.32
N GLU A 51 1.84 -13.61 9.47
CA GLU A 51 1.03 -14.06 10.59
C GLU A 51 1.69 -13.81 11.95
N LEU A 52 0.83 -13.68 12.95
CA LEU A 52 1.17 -13.58 14.36
C LEU A 52 0.39 -14.63 15.14
N VAL A 53 1.02 -15.29 16.09
CA VAL A 53 0.35 -16.24 16.98
C VAL A 53 0.52 -15.77 18.43
N VAL A 54 -0.62 -15.61 19.11
CA VAL A 54 -0.68 -15.31 20.54
C VAL A 54 -1.18 -16.54 21.27
N LYS A 55 -0.42 -17.00 22.27
CA LYS A 55 -0.79 -18.09 23.14
C LYS A 55 -1.38 -17.52 24.42
N ASP A 56 -2.62 -17.87 24.74
CA ASP A 56 -3.30 -17.44 25.95
C ASP A 56 -2.82 -18.19 27.20
N GLU A 57 -3.34 -17.81 28.38
CA GLU A 57 -2.99 -18.45 29.67
C GLU A 57 -3.46 -19.90 29.74
N ASP A 58 -4.51 -20.26 29.00
CA ASP A 58 -5.05 -21.63 28.91
C ASP A 58 -4.28 -22.53 27.94
N GLY A 59 -3.33 -21.95 27.19
CA GLY A 59 -2.48 -22.64 26.23
C GLY A 59 -3.06 -22.71 24.82
N ASN A 60 -4.19 -22.05 24.53
CA ASN A 60 -4.76 -22.01 23.19
C ASN A 60 -3.99 -21.01 22.32
N GLU A 61 -3.89 -21.30 21.04
CA GLU A 61 -3.22 -20.45 20.05
C GLU A 61 -4.23 -19.66 19.24
N HIS A 62 -4.01 -18.33 19.19
CA HIS A 62 -4.83 -17.39 18.45
C HIS A 62 -4.04 -16.82 17.29
N PHE A 63 -4.48 -17.14 16.06
CA PHE A 63 -3.84 -16.74 14.82
C PHE A 63 -4.36 -15.39 14.34
N HIS A 64 -3.45 -14.50 13.96
CA HIS A 64 -3.73 -13.21 13.34
C HIS A 64 -2.99 -13.12 12.00
N TYR A 65 -3.73 -13.17 10.91
CA TYR A 65 -3.17 -13.02 9.56
C TYR A 65 -3.03 -11.56 9.19
N LEU A 66 -1.88 -11.19 8.64
CA LEU A 66 -1.55 -9.83 8.25
C LEU A 66 -1.81 -9.59 6.76
N GLN A 67 -2.38 -8.43 6.46
CA GLN A 67 -2.54 -7.98 5.07
C GLN A 67 -1.20 -7.47 4.55
N LYS A 68 -0.76 -8.02 3.41
CA LYS A 68 0.51 -7.65 2.79
C LYS A 68 0.27 -7.14 1.37
N TYR A 69 0.68 -5.89 1.11
CA TYR A 69 0.70 -5.27 -0.21
C TYR A 69 -0.61 -5.45 -1.00
N GLN A 70 -1.75 -5.32 -0.32
CA GLN A 70 -3.06 -5.40 -0.97
C GLN A 70 -3.47 -4.04 -1.51
N ARG A 71 -4.12 -4.06 -2.67
CA ARG A 71 -4.69 -2.87 -3.29
C ARG A 71 -5.93 -2.42 -2.52
N SER A 72 -5.98 -1.14 -2.15
CA SER A 72 -7.20 -0.50 -1.65
C SER A 72 -8.11 -0.06 -2.81
N ASN A 73 -9.34 0.36 -2.51
CA ASN A 73 -10.27 0.90 -3.50
C ASN A 73 -9.76 2.19 -4.18
N GLN A 74 -8.80 2.89 -3.58
CA GLN A 74 -8.17 4.11 -4.09
C GLN A 74 -6.79 3.85 -4.67
N ASP A 75 -6.48 2.62 -5.06
CA ASP A 75 -5.20 2.20 -5.63
C ASP A 75 -3.99 2.41 -4.69
N THR A 76 -4.24 2.61 -3.41
CA THR A 76 -3.19 2.71 -2.40
C THR A 76 -2.82 1.33 -1.85
N CYS A 77 -1.68 1.23 -1.20
CA CYS A 77 -1.15 -0.01 -0.65
C CYS A 77 -1.62 -0.22 0.80
N LEU A 78 -2.30 -1.35 1.03
CA LEU A 78 -2.60 -1.85 2.38
C LEU A 78 -1.49 -2.82 2.78
N ASN A 79 -0.74 -2.46 3.80
CA ASN A 79 0.34 -3.29 4.32
C ASN A 79 0.39 -3.21 5.84
N GLN A 80 0.37 -4.36 6.50
CA GLN A 80 0.47 -4.46 7.96
C GLN A 80 1.84 -4.96 8.37
N ARG A 81 2.41 -4.35 9.42
CA ARG A 81 3.73 -4.68 9.95
C ARG A 81 3.64 -5.00 11.43
N PRO A 82 4.17 -6.15 11.90
CA PRO A 82 4.23 -6.47 13.33
C PRO A 82 4.98 -5.40 14.12
N ILE A 83 4.43 -5.03 15.28
CA ILE A 83 5.10 -4.16 16.27
C ILE A 83 5.51 -4.92 17.52
N VAL A 84 5.01 -6.14 17.69
CA VAL A 84 5.35 -7.03 18.81
C VAL A 84 6.44 -8.02 18.41
N LYS A 85 7.15 -8.54 19.40
CA LYS A 85 8.22 -9.53 19.23
C LYS A 85 7.84 -10.84 19.91
N ILE A 86 8.50 -11.93 19.50
CA ILE A 86 8.34 -13.23 20.13
C ILE A 86 8.70 -13.11 21.62
N GLY A 87 7.83 -13.61 22.50
CA GLY A 87 7.98 -13.57 23.94
C GLY A 87 7.34 -12.36 24.61
N ASP A 88 6.86 -11.38 23.86
CA ASP A 88 6.16 -10.23 24.45
C ASP A 88 4.83 -10.67 25.07
N LYS A 89 4.55 -10.12 26.27
CA LYS A 89 3.25 -10.27 26.90
C LYS A 89 2.28 -9.24 26.37
N VAL A 90 1.12 -9.68 25.92
CA VAL A 90 0.07 -8.84 25.36
C VAL A 90 -1.20 -8.94 26.18
N ILE A 91 -1.94 -7.85 26.23
CA ILE A 91 -3.23 -7.74 26.93
C ILE A 91 -4.37 -7.58 25.92
N SER A 92 -5.55 -8.02 26.27
CA SER A 92 -6.75 -7.86 25.44
C SER A 92 -6.96 -6.39 25.07
N GLY A 93 -7.19 -6.11 23.79
CA GLY A 93 -7.32 -4.78 23.22
C GLY A 93 -5.99 -4.13 22.80
N GLN A 94 -4.86 -4.82 22.94
CA GLN A 94 -3.57 -4.32 22.48
C GLN A 94 -3.40 -4.51 20.96
N VAL A 95 -2.83 -3.50 20.30
CA VAL A 95 -2.46 -3.56 18.87
C VAL A 95 -1.24 -4.45 18.71
N LEU A 96 -1.29 -5.37 17.74
CA LEU A 96 -0.23 -6.34 17.43
C LEU A 96 0.62 -5.93 16.23
N ALA A 97 0.00 -5.23 15.28
CA ALA A 97 0.70 -4.76 14.08
C ALA A 97 0.16 -3.40 13.65
N ASP A 98 1.03 -2.57 13.09
CA ASP A 98 0.66 -1.32 12.46
C ASP A 98 0.01 -1.58 11.10
N GLY A 99 -1.04 -0.82 10.80
CA GLY A 99 -1.69 -0.78 9.49
C GLY A 99 -1.12 0.32 8.60
N SER A 100 -1.74 0.49 7.45
CA SER A 100 -1.46 1.64 6.58
C SER A 100 -1.78 2.94 7.31
N ALA A 101 -0.90 3.95 7.17
CA ALA A 101 -1.01 5.23 7.85
C ALA A 101 -1.09 5.11 9.39
N CYS A 102 -0.38 4.13 9.96
CA CYS A 102 -0.23 3.93 11.41
C CYS A 102 1.23 3.75 11.78
N GLU A 103 1.61 4.24 12.96
CA GLU A 103 2.92 4.02 13.57
C GLU A 103 2.78 3.84 15.08
N GLY A 104 3.28 2.71 15.60
CA GLY A 104 3.21 2.38 17.03
C GLY A 104 1.80 2.25 17.57
N GLY A 105 0.83 1.82 16.76
CA GLY A 105 -0.58 1.72 17.13
C GLY A 105 -1.34 3.04 17.14
N GLU A 106 -0.75 4.12 16.63
CA GLU A 106 -1.36 5.44 16.49
C GLU A 106 -1.52 5.82 15.01
N ARG A 107 -2.53 6.64 14.72
CA ARG A 107 -2.73 7.16 13.37
C ARG A 107 -1.59 8.11 12.98
N ALA A 108 -0.94 7.84 11.84
CA ALA A 108 0.17 8.59 11.27
C ALA A 108 -0.09 8.86 9.78
N LEU A 109 -0.54 10.07 9.45
CA LEU A 109 -0.98 10.41 8.09
C LEU A 109 0.12 11.07 7.25
N GLY A 110 1.29 11.37 7.81
CA GLY A 110 2.33 12.09 7.13
C GLY A 110 3.66 12.05 7.87
N GLN A 111 4.41 13.13 7.71
CA GLN A 111 5.74 13.32 8.27
C GLN A 111 5.79 14.62 9.08
N ASN A 112 6.61 14.65 10.14
CA ASN A 112 6.89 15.87 10.87
C ASN A 112 8.05 16.61 10.20
N VAL A 113 7.75 17.73 9.55
CA VAL A 113 8.76 18.51 8.81
C VAL A 113 8.88 19.91 9.37
N LEU A 114 10.10 20.46 9.34
CA LEU A 114 10.35 21.85 9.69
C LEU A 114 9.91 22.75 8.54
N ILE A 115 9.05 23.74 8.83
CA ILE A 115 8.48 24.66 7.85
C ILE A 115 8.95 26.08 8.19
N ALA A 116 9.33 26.85 7.15
CA ALA A 116 9.55 28.29 7.23
C ALA A 116 8.50 29.03 6.38
N TYR A 117 7.82 29.99 6.97
CA TYR A 117 6.87 30.88 6.27
C TYR A 117 7.60 32.18 5.87
N MET A 118 8.10 32.21 4.66
CA MET A 118 8.83 33.34 4.14
C MET A 118 8.79 33.38 2.61
N PRO A 119 8.89 34.52 1.95
CA PRO A 119 9.12 34.58 0.52
C PRO A 119 10.52 34.09 0.18
N TRP A 120 10.65 33.32 -0.91
CA TRP A 120 11.92 32.79 -1.37
C TRP A 120 12.09 33.02 -2.87
N GLU A 121 12.68 34.16 -3.24
CA GLU A 121 13.04 34.51 -4.61
C GLU A 121 11.88 34.37 -5.64
N GLY A 122 10.63 34.43 -5.18
CA GLY A 122 9.43 34.24 -6.00
C GLY A 122 9.07 32.78 -6.34
N TYR A 123 9.90 31.82 -5.99
CA TYR A 123 9.63 30.39 -6.31
C TYR A 123 8.48 29.78 -5.49
N ASN A 124 8.04 30.45 -4.44
CA ASN A 124 6.87 30.06 -3.65
C ASN A 124 5.68 30.99 -3.82
N TYR A 125 5.53 31.57 -5.03
CA TYR A 125 4.40 32.42 -5.38
C TYR A 125 3.09 31.66 -5.43
N GLU A 126 2.02 32.22 -4.87
CA GLU A 126 0.69 31.63 -4.70
C GLU A 126 0.75 30.30 -3.91
N ASP A 127 0.36 29.17 -4.53
CA ASP A 127 0.28 27.85 -3.90
C ASP A 127 1.57 27.01 -4.05
N ALA A 128 2.62 27.61 -4.62
CA ALA A 128 3.88 26.92 -4.81
C ALA A 128 4.62 26.75 -3.47
N ILE A 129 5.20 25.57 -3.26
CA ILE A 129 5.97 25.22 -2.07
C ILE A 129 7.34 24.73 -2.50
N LEU A 130 8.39 25.28 -1.88
CA LEU A 130 9.74 24.78 -2.01
C LEU A 130 9.95 23.64 -1.01
N VAL A 131 10.50 22.55 -1.46
CA VAL A 131 10.83 21.39 -0.62
C VAL A 131 12.33 21.11 -0.69
N SER A 132 12.88 20.59 0.40
CA SER A 132 14.27 20.14 0.43
C SER A 132 14.42 18.85 -0.39
N GLU A 133 15.54 18.70 -1.09
CA GLU A 133 15.92 17.48 -1.80
C GLU A 133 15.95 16.25 -0.87
N ARG A 134 16.22 16.45 0.40
CA ARG A 134 16.16 15.43 1.43
C ARG A 134 14.82 14.69 1.47
N MET A 135 13.70 15.34 1.15
CA MET A 135 12.39 14.69 1.12
C MET A 135 12.31 13.58 0.08
N VAL A 136 13.07 13.71 -1.01
CA VAL A 136 13.15 12.69 -2.06
C VAL A 136 14.20 11.64 -1.71
N THR A 137 15.38 12.06 -1.25
CA THR A 137 16.48 11.14 -0.94
C THR A 137 16.21 10.23 0.25
N ASP A 138 15.47 10.71 1.24
CA ASP A 138 15.12 9.96 2.45
C ASP A 138 13.75 9.24 2.34
N ASP A 139 13.08 9.30 1.18
CA ASP A 139 11.74 8.68 0.94
C ASP A 139 10.67 9.14 1.93
N LEU A 140 10.67 10.42 2.35
CA LEU A 140 9.79 10.90 3.42
C LEU A 140 8.31 10.88 3.04
N TYR A 141 7.98 11.22 1.79
CA TYR A 141 6.60 11.23 1.29
C TYR A 141 6.34 10.17 0.23
N THR A 142 7.19 9.17 0.14
CA THR A 142 7.02 8.08 -0.82
C THR A 142 5.80 7.25 -0.49
N SER A 143 4.98 7.00 -1.49
CA SER A 143 3.78 6.16 -1.43
C SER A 143 3.84 5.06 -2.47
N VAL A 144 3.17 3.94 -2.19
CA VAL A 144 3.04 2.81 -3.11
C VAL A 144 1.62 2.79 -3.65
N HIS A 145 1.49 2.76 -4.97
CA HIS A 145 0.21 2.65 -5.67
C HIS A 145 0.15 1.31 -6.39
N ILE A 146 -0.96 0.60 -6.24
CA ILE A 146 -1.20 -0.70 -6.85
C ILE A 146 -2.35 -0.56 -7.82
N GLU A 147 -2.06 -0.60 -9.11
CA GLU A 147 -3.06 -0.58 -10.17
C GLU A 147 -3.41 -2.00 -10.61
N LYS A 148 -4.64 -2.22 -10.99
CA LYS A 148 -5.13 -3.49 -11.51
C LYS A 148 -5.71 -3.30 -12.89
N TYR A 149 -5.14 -3.99 -13.84
CA TYR A 149 -5.62 -4.03 -15.22
C TYR A 149 -6.29 -5.38 -15.45
N GLU A 150 -7.51 -5.35 -15.97
CA GLU A 150 -8.29 -6.54 -16.29
C GLU A 150 -8.76 -6.46 -17.73
N ILE A 151 -8.61 -7.55 -18.45
CA ILE A 151 -9.15 -7.72 -19.79
C ILE A 151 -9.97 -9.01 -19.82
N GLU A 152 -11.05 -9.01 -20.56
CA GLU A 152 -11.93 -10.15 -20.73
C GLU A 152 -12.04 -10.47 -22.22
N ALA A 153 -11.64 -11.67 -22.59
CA ALA A 153 -11.84 -12.18 -23.94
C ALA A 153 -13.33 -12.46 -24.19
N ARG A 154 -13.93 -11.82 -25.16
CA ARG A 154 -15.35 -11.89 -25.48
C ARG A 154 -15.59 -12.62 -26.79
N GLN A 155 -16.79 -13.15 -26.94
CA GLN A 155 -17.22 -13.70 -28.21
C GLN A 155 -17.77 -12.59 -29.11
N THR A 156 -17.05 -12.32 -30.20
CA THR A 156 -17.45 -11.34 -31.21
C THR A 156 -18.21 -12.00 -32.37
N LYS A 157 -18.76 -11.20 -33.28
CA LYS A 157 -19.42 -11.71 -34.51
C LYS A 157 -18.39 -12.33 -35.49
N LEU A 158 -17.14 -12.01 -35.35
CA LEU A 158 -16.03 -12.47 -36.20
C LEU A 158 -15.35 -13.72 -35.64
N GLY A 159 -15.56 -14.03 -34.37
CA GLY A 159 -14.98 -15.17 -33.67
C GLY A 159 -14.78 -14.89 -32.19
N PRO A 160 -14.30 -15.85 -31.41
CA PRO A 160 -13.88 -15.61 -30.05
C PRO A 160 -12.59 -14.80 -30.02
N GLU A 161 -12.49 -13.81 -29.13
CA GLU A 161 -11.24 -13.14 -28.84
C GLU A 161 -10.31 -14.10 -28.08
N GLU A 162 -9.01 -14.03 -28.37
CA GLU A 162 -7.99 -14.81 -27.67
C GLU A 162 -6.91 -13.89 -27.14
N ILE A 163 -6.38 -14.24 -25.96
CA ILE A 163 -5.21 -13.54 -25.38
C ILE A 163 -3.99 -14.03 -26.12
N THR A 164 -3.25 -13.11 -26.75
CA THR A 164 -2.09 -13.47 -27.59
C THR A 164 -0.93 -12.49 -27.38
N ARG A 165 0.27 -12.98 -27.68
CA ARG A 165 1.49 -12.18 -27.76
C ARG A 165 1.66 -11.53 -29.15
N GLU A 166 1.01 -12.06 -30.17
CA GLU A 166 1.09 -11.56 -31.55
C GLU A 166 0.22 -10.32 -31.70
N ILE A 167 0.82 -9.15 -31.55
CA ILE A 167 0.16 -7.86 -31.58
C ILE A 167 0.63 -7.10 -32.82
N PRO A 168 -0.26 -6.76 -33.77
CA PRO A 168 0.14 -6.00 -34.94
C PRO A 168 0.55 -4.57 -34.57
N ASN A 169 1.56 -4.04 -35.28
CA ASN A 169 2.01 -2.66 -35.19
C ASN A 169 2.60 -2.19 -33.84
N ILE A 170 3.07 -3.10 -33.00
CA ILE A 170 3.78 -2.80 -31.75
C ILE A 170 5.24 -3.21 -31.88
N SER A 171 6.14 -2.44 -31.26
CA SER A 171 7.58 -2.76 -31.25
C SER A 171 7.86 -4.02 -30.41
N GLU A 172 8.84 -4.82 -30.84
CA GLU A 172 9.26 -5.99 -30.06
C GLU A 172 9.76 -5.63 -28.66
N GLU A 173 10.27 -4.43 -28.47
CA GLU A 173 10.73 -3.93 -27.17
C GLU A 173 9.58 -3.87 -26.16
N SER A 174 8.40 -3.40 -26.56
CA SER A 174 7.20 -3.33 -25.71
C SER A 174 6.60 -4.71 -25.39
N LEU A 175 6.98 -5.75 -26.12
CA LEU A 175 6.51 -7.13 -25.96
C LEU A 175 7.50 -8.01 -25.19
N ASN A 176 8.70 -7.52 -24.88
CA ASN A 176 9.77 -8.31 -24.25
C ASN A 176 9.38 -8.92 -22.89
N ASN A 177 8.52 -8.23 -22.15
CA ASN A 177 8.08 -8.64 -20.83
C ASN A 177 6.87 -9.58 -20.82
N LEU A 178 6.31 -9.91 -22.00
CA LEU A 178 5.21 -10.87 -22.13
C LEU A 178 5.72 -12.31 -22.14
N ASP A 179 4.91 -13.21 -21.57
CA ASP A 179 5.09 -14.64 -21.69
C ASP A 179 4.55 -15.18 -23.03
N GLU A 180 4.61 -16.51 -23.23
CA GLU A 180 4.12 -17.16 -24.44
C GLU A 180 2.59 -17.04 -24.60
N MET A 181 1.88 -16.77 -23.51
CA MET A 181 0.42 -16.60 -23.50
C MET A 181 -0.01 -15.14 -23.66
N GLY A 182 0.92 -14.20 -23.87
CA GLY A 182 0.64 -12.77 -24.03
C GLY A 182 0.33 -12.03 -22.71
N ILE A 183 0.72 -12.59 -21.57
CA ILE A 183 0.55 -11.97 -20.25
C ILE A 183 1.92 -11.53 -19.73
N ILE A 184 1.97 -10.38 -19.07
CA ILE A 184 3.21 -9.88 -18.49
C ILE A 184 3.77 -10.82 -17.41
N ARG A 185 5.09 -11.00 -17.41
CA ARG A 185 5.79 -11.85 -16.42
C ARG A 185 5.84 -11.20 -15.05
N ILE A 186 5.68 -12.01 -14.00
CA ILE A 186 5.82 -11.54 -12.62
C ILE A 186 7.24 -11.03 -12.37
N GLY A 187 7.35 -9.82 -11.81
CA GLY A 187 8.62 -9.17 -11.51
C GLY A 187 9.20 -8.35 -12.67
N ALA A 188 8.52 -8.26 -13.82
CA ALA A 188 8.93 -7.39 -14.90
C ALA A 188 8.82 -5.92 -14.50
N PHE A 189 9.81 -5.13 -14.91
CA PHE A 189 9.73 -3.67 -14.82
C PHE A 189 8.86 -3.15 -15.97
N VAL A 190 7.97 -2.21 -15.68
CA VAL A 190 6.97 -1.71 -16.63
C VAL A 190 7.10 -0.20 -16.78
N GLU A 191 7.14 0.25 -18.02
CA GLU A 191 7.16 1.67 -18.37
C GLU A 191 5.88 2.09 -19.13
N SER A 192 5.72 3.40 -19.28
CA SER A 192 4.61 3.92 -20.07
C SER A 192 4.77 3.54 -21.55
N GLY A 193 3.79 2.83 -22.09
CA GLY A 193 3.78 2.32 -23.46
C GLY A 193 4.03 0.82 -23.57
N ASP A 194 4.41 0.13 -22.48
CA ASP A 194 4.55 -1.31 -22.46
C ASP A 194 3.19 -2.02 -22.55
N CYS A 195 3.16 -3.14 -23.25
CA CYS A 195 1.99 -3.99 -23.32
C CYS A 195 1.95 -4.93 -22.11
N LEU A 196 0.86 -4.89 -21.35
CA LEU A 196 0.66 -5.76 -20.19
C LEU A 196 -0.08 -7.04 -20.56
N LEU A 197 -1.06 -6.90 -21.42
CA LEU A 197 -1.84 -8.03 -21.93
C LEU A 197 -2.74 -7.54 -23.10
N TYR A 198 -3.02 -8.42 -24.05
CA TYR A 198 -3.76 -8.07 -25.26
C TYR A 198 -4.72 -9.18 -25.67
N THR A 199 -5.89 -8.79 -26.21
CA THR A 199 -6.80 -9.72 -26.88
C THR A 199 -6.92 -9.36 -28.35
N SER A 200 -6.82 -10.35 -29.25
CA SER A 200 -7.13 -10.18 -30.67
C SER A 200 -8.41 -10.95 -31.02
N ASP A 201 -9.09 -10.50 -32.05
CA ASP A 201 -10.16 -11.28 -32.69
C ASP A 201 -9.69 -11.79 -34.07
N ALA A 202 -10.47 -12.68 -34.66
CA ALA A 202 -10.15 -13.32 -35.94
C ALA A 202 -10.06 -12.34 -37.15
N ALA A 203 -10.21 -11.04 -36.92
CA ALA A 203 -10.07 -10.01 -37.98
C ALA A 203 -8.70 -9.32 -37.96
N ASP A 204 -7.86 -9.59 -36.97
CA ASP A 204 -6.52 -9.01 -36.83
C ASP A 204 -5.42 -9.87 -37.51
N GLU A 205 -5.79 -11.01 -38.16
CA GLU A 205 -4.93 -11.86 -38.97
C GLU A 205 -4.78 -11.37 -40.43
#